data_6dc582332acd9091632cbe4283faf027
#
_entry.id   6dc582332acd9091632cbe4283faf027
#
_cell.length_a   1.000
_cell.length_b   1.000
_cell.length_c   1.000
_cell.angle_alpha   90.00
_cell.angle_beta   90.00
_cell.angle_gamma   90.00
#
_symmetry.space_group_name_H-M   'P 1'
#
loop_
_entity.id
_entity.type
_entity.pdbx_description
1 polymer ?
#
loop_
_entity_poly.entity_id
_entity_poly.type
_entity_poly.pdbx_seq_one_letter_code
_entity_poly.pdbx_strand_id
1 'polypeptide(L)'
;MNDLRELYQEVILDHSKRPRNFHGMPGANRSANGHNPLCGDRATVYLHVEGDVVRDVSFEGSGCSISTASASMMTDALKGKTVAEVEALFARFHELVTADPSKAATAAAELGKLAVFAGVHEFPMRVKCASLAWHTMKAALEGGDKASTE
;
A
#
# COMPACT_ATOMS: atom_id res chain seq x y z
N MET A 1 16.98 -19.39 -7.10
CA MET A 1 16.73 -18.38 -6.60
C MET A 1 16.17 -17.37 -7.36
N ASN A 2 16.44 -17.29 -8.59
CA ASN A 2 15.86 -16.31 -9.44
C ASN A 2 14.37 -16.50 -9.63
N ASP A 3 13.88 -17.72 -9.48
CA ASP A 3 12.47 -18.01 -9.69
C ASP A 3 11.54 -17.21 -8.78
N LEU A 4 11.88 -17.11 -7.50
CA LEU A 4 11.07 -16.36 -6.56
C LEU A 4 11.13 -14.87 -6.84
N ARG A 5 12.33 -14.37 -7.14
CA ARG A 5 12.50 -12.96 -7.48
C ARG A 5 11.74 -12.59 -8.75
N GLU A 6 11.80 -13.45 -9.76
CA GLU A 6 11.05 -13.23 -11.01
C GLU A 6 9.56 -13.23 -10.77
N LEU A 7 9.07 -14.14 -9.94
CA LEU A 7 7.65 -14.20 -9.60
C LEU A 7 7.22 -12.91 -8.92
N TYR A 8 8.03 -12.39 -8.00
CA TYR A 8 7.72 -11.14 -7.32
C TYR A 8 7.68 -9.97 -8.30
N GLN A 9 8.63 -9.93 -9.24
CA GLN A 9 8.65 -8.89 -10.26
C GLN A 9 7.40 -8.96 -11.15
N GLU A 10 6.97 -10.16 -11.51
CA GLU A 10 5.76 -10.35 -12.31
C GLU A 10 4.52 -9.85 -11.61
N VAL A 11 4.40 -10.12 -10.31
CA VAL A 11 3.26 -9.66 -9.51
C VAL A 11 3.24 -8.12 -9.48
N ILE A 12 4.38 -7.50 -9.24
CA ILE A 12 4.48 -6.04 -9.20
C ILE A 12 4.14 -5.45 -10.57
N LEU A 13 4.68 -6.02 -11.64
CA LEU A 13 4.38 -5.53 -12.99
C LEU A 13 2.91 -5.66 -13.34
N ASP A 14 2.29 -6.79 -12.98
CA ASP A 14 0.88 -6.99 -13.26
C ASP A 14 0.03 -5.94 -12.56
N HIS A 15 0.28 -5.71 -11.28
CA HIS A 15 -0.48 -4.71 -10.53
C HIS A 15 -0.18 -3.28 -11.01
N SER A 16 1.01 -3.02 -11.53
CA SER A 16 1.33 -1.69 -12.04
C SER A 16 0.69 -1.41 -13.39
N LYS A 17 0.53 -2.44 -14.22
CA LYS A 17 -0.09 -2.30 -15.53
C LYS A 17 -1.62 -2.38 -15.47
N ARG A 18 -2.14 -3.16 -14.54
CA ARG A 18 -3.57 -3.39 -14.37
C ARG A 18 -3.94 -3.22 -12.91
N PRO A 19 -3.83 -2.01 -12.38
CA PRO A 19 -4.12 -1.80 -10.96
C PRO A 19 -5.57 -2.14 -10.64
N ARG A 20 -5.77 -2.82 -9.52
CA ARG A 20 -7.10 -3.17 -9.03
C ARG A 20 -7.66 -2.00 -8.28
N ASN A 21 -8.97 -1.83 -8.38
CA ASN A 21 -9.67 -0.78 -7.64
C ASN A 21 -9.14 0.63 -7.95
N PHE A 22 -8.72 0.83 -9.18
CA PHE A 22 -8.16 2.10 -9.63
C PHE A 22 -9.28 2.97 -10.18
N HIS A 23 -9.99 3.66 -9.30
CA HIS A 23 -11.10 4.54 -9.66
C HIS A 23 -11.47 5.40 -8.46
N GLY A 24 -12.19 6.50 -8.74
CA GLY A 24 -12.77 7.30 -7.68
C GLY A 24 -13.91 6.56 -6.98
N MET A 25 -14.31 7.05 -5.82
CA MET A 25 -15.39 6.45 -5.06
C MET A 25 -16.32 7.56 -4.57
N PRO A 26 -17.36 7.90 -5.34
CA PRO A 26 -18.26 8.99 -4.93
C PRO A 26 -18.92 8.79 -3.56
N GLY A 27 -19.12 7.55 -3.16
CA GLY A 27 -19.72 7.23 -1.85
C GLY A 27 -18.73 7.11 -0.72
N ALA A 28 -17.45 7.46 -0.93
CA ALA A 28 -16.46 7.34 0.12
C ALA A 28 -16.75 8.29 1.28
N ASN A 29 -16.63 7.78 2.49
CA ASN A 29 -16.76 8.62 3.67
C ASN A 29 -15.39 8.95 4.31
N ARG A 30 -14.32 8.44 3.75
CA ARG A 30 -12.96 8.76 4.14
C ARG A 30 -12.11 8.85 2.89
N SER A 31 -11.26 9.87 2.80
CA SER A 31 -10.32 9.97 1.70
C SER A 31 -9.15 10.84 2.13
N ALA A 32 -8.00 10.62 1.47
CA ALA A 32 -6.82 11.45 1.71
C ALA A 32 -5.96 11.46 0.45
N ASN A 33 -5.16 12.52 0.32
CA ASN A 33 -4.21 12.67 -0.77
C ASN A 33 -2.81 12.48 -0.22
N GLY A 34 -1.99 11.71 -0.91
CA GLY A 34 -0.61 11.48 -0.55
C GLY A 34 0.34 11.96 -1.62
N HIS A 35 1.55 12.33 -1.21
CA HIS A 35 2.55 12.86 -2.11
C HIS A 35 3.95 12.48 -1.64
N ASN A 36 4.76 12.03 -2.59
CA ASN A 36 6.19 11.81 -2.36
C ASN A 36 6.95 12.84 -3.19
N PRO A 37 7.40 13.96 -2.58
CA PRO A 37 8.01 15.04 -3.34
C PRO A 37 9.34 14.66 -3.99
N LEU A 38 10.02 13.64 -3.49
CA LEU A 38 11.31 13.24 -4.03
C LEU A 38 11.21 12.61 -5.41
N CYS A 39 10.13 11.88 -5.69
CA CYS A 39 9.97 11.25 -7.00
C CYS A 39 8.66 11.63 -7.69
N GLY A 40 7.89 12.53 -7.11
CA GLY A 40 6.67 13.02 -7.73
C GLY A 40 5.48 12.08 -7.71
N ASP A 41 5.58 10.98 -6.98
CA ASP A 41 4.44 10.06 -6.83
C ASP A 41 3.29 10.73 -6.11
N ARG A 42 2.08 10.47 -6.56
CA ARG A 42 0.86 10.96 -5.93
C ARG A 42 -0.16 9.86 -5.83
N ALA A 43 -0.93 9.86 -4.76
CA ALA A 43 -2.00 8.89 -4.57
C ALA A 43 -3.15 9.54 -3.83
N THR A 44 -4.38 9.22 -4.25
CA THR A 44 -5.58 9.55 -3.49
C THR A 44 -6.20 8.22 -3.11
N VAL A 45 -6.47 8.02 -1.84
CA VAL A 45 -7.07 6.78 -1.34
C VAL A 45 -8.46 7.10 -0.83
N TYR A 46 -9.41 6.29 -1.24
CA TYR A 46 -10.82 6.41 -0.84
C TYR A 46 -11.22 5.19 -0.04
N LEU A 47 -11.92 5.41 1.06
CA LEU A 47 -12.42 4.33 1.89
C LEU A 47 -13.91 4.52 2.14
N HIS A 48 -14.63 3.40 2.19
CA HIS A 48 -16.00 3.39 2.71
C HIS A 48 -15.98 2.56 3.99
N VAL A 49 -16.11 3.24 5.12
CA VAL A 49 -16.04 2.61 6.43
C VAL A 49 -17.45 2.59 7.04
N GLU A 50 -17.91 1.39 7.43
CA GLU A 50 -19.19 1.22 8.11
C GLU A 50 -18.92 0.60 9.48
N GLY A 51 -19.24 1.33 10.55
CA GLY A 51 -18.92 0.88 11.88
C GLY A 51 -17.40 0.76 12.01
N ASP A 52 -16.91 -0.45 12.27
CA ASP A 52 -15.48 -0.71 12.36
C ASP A 52 -14.95 -1.53 11.17
N VAL A 53 -15.72 -1.63 10.09
CA VAL A 53 -15.36 -2.42 8.92
C VAL A 53 -15.08 -1.52 7.72
N VAL A 54 -13.95 -1.76 7.05
CA VAL A 54 -13.63 -1.11 5.79
C VAL A 54 -14.31 -1.90 4.67
N ARG A 55 -15.45 -1.39 4.21
CA ARG A 55 -16.26 -2.09 3.22
C ARG A 55 -15.70 -2.03 1.83
N ASP A 56 -15.09 -0.90 1.48
CA ASP A 56 -14.55 -0.74 0.14
C ASP A 56 -13.33 0.17 0.18
N VAL A 57 -12.40 -0.06 -0.75
CA VAL A 57 -11.17 0.70 -0.87
C VAL A 57 -10.87 0.89 -2.35
N SER A 58 -10.56 2.12 -2.75
CA SER A 58 -10.09 2.37 -4.11
C SER A 58 -9.03 3.47 -4.06
N PHE A 59 -8.35 3.66 -5.19
CA PHE A 59 -7.34 4.70 -5.27
C PHE A 59 -7.23 5.26 -6.68
N GLU A 60 -6.65 6.45 -6.76
CA GLU A 60 -6.24 7.05 -8.01
C GLU A 60 -4.87 7.65 -7.78
N GLY A 61 -4.15 7.92 -8.85
CA GLY A 61 -2.86 8.56 -8.70
C GLY A 61 -1.94 8.31 -9.87
N SER A 62 -0.72 8.79 -9.73
CA SER A 62 0.33 8.58 -10.72
C SER A 62 1.65 8.38 -10.00
N GLY A 63 2.52 7.58 -10.58
CA GLY A 63 3.80 7.29 -9.96
C GLY A 63 4.49 6.12 -10.62
N CYS A 64 5.55 5.67 -10.00
CA CYS A 64 6.33 4.55 -10.52
C CYS A 64 5.59 3.22 -10.35
N SER A 65 6.14 2.17 -10.94
CA SER A 65 5.56 0.82 -10.86
C SER A 65 5.40 0.34 -9.41
N ILE A 66 6.37 0.63 -8.57
CA ILE A 66 6.34 0.21 -7.16
C ILE A 66 5.19 0.90 -6.43
N SER A 67 5.03 2.20 -6.64
CA SER A 67 3.96 2.97 -6.01
C SER A 67 2.59 2.45 -6.42
N THR A 68 2.39 2.28 -7.71
CA THR A 68 1.11 1.82 -8.25
C THR A 68 0.79 0.39 -7.82
N ALA A 69 1.78 -0.50 -7.88
CA ALA A 69 1.57 -1.90 -7.48
C ALA A 69 1.25 -2.00 -5.98
N SER A 70 1.93 -1.24 -5.15
CA SER A 70 1.68 -1.24 -3.71
C SER A 70 0.27 -0.77 -3.41
N ALA A 71 -0.18 0.33 -4.03
CA ALA A 71 -1.53 0.83 -3.84
C ALA A 71 -2.58 -0.20 -4.29
N SER A 72 -2.37 -0.81 -5.45
CA SER A 72 -3.27 -1.82 -5.97
C SER A 72 -3.40 -3.01 -5.03
N MET A 73 -2.28 -3.55 -4.58
CA MET A 73 -2.27 -4.71 -3.69
C MET A 73 -2.84 -4.36 -2.32
N MET A 74 -2.60 -3.15 -1.84
CA MET A 74 -3.19 -2.68 -0.60
C MET A 74 -4.71 -2.71 -0.67
N THR A 75 -5.29 -2.17 -1.74
CA THR A 75 -6.75 -2.11 -1.85
C THR A 75 -7.37 -3.51 -1.79
N ASP A 76 -6.77 -4.48 -2.48
CA ASP A 76 -7.26 -5.85 -2.42
C ASP A 76 -7.15 -6.44 -1.02
N ALA A 77 -6.06 -6.14 -0.32
CA ALA A 77 -5.82 -6.71 1.01
C ALA A 77 -6.77 -6.14 2.07
N LEU A 78 -7.22 -4.91 1.91
CA LEU A 78 -7.96 -4.23 2.96
C LEU A 78 -9.48 -4.36 2.87
N LYS A 79 -10.02 -4.69 1.70
CA LYS A 79 -11.47 -4.78 1.54
C LYS A 79 -12.07 -5.82 2.48
N GLY A 80 -13.08 -5.42 3.23
CA GLY A 80 -13.79 -6.31 4.13
C GLY A 80 -13.12 -6.54 5.48
N LYS A 81 -11.98 -5.87 5.73
CA LYS A 81 -11.28 -6.01 7.00
C LYS A 81 -11.80 -4.99 8.01
N THR A 82 -11.66 -5.33 9.29
CA THR A 82 -11.97 -4.36 10.34
C THR A 82 -10.87 -3.30 10.41
N VAL A 83 -11.19 -2.15 11.01
CA VAL A 83 -10.21 -1.10 11.22
C VAL A 83 -8.99 -1.62 11.98
N ALA A 84 -9.22 -2.46 13.00
CA ALA A 84 -8.13 -3.06 13.77
C ALA A 84 -7.24 -3.94 12.89
N GLU A 85 -7.84 -4.74 12.01
CA GLU A 85 -7.09 -5.58 11.08
C GLU A 85 -6.29 -4.76 10.08
N VAL A 86 -6.88 -3.65 9.60
CA VAL A 86 -6.20 -2.74 8.67
C VAL A 86 -4.98 -2.11 9.34
N GLU A 87 -5.13 -1.68 10.59
CA GLU A 87 -4.01 -1.10 11.33
C GLU A 87 -2.90 -2.11 11.57
N ALA A 88 -3.26 -3.36 11.86
CA ALA A 88 -2.28 -4.43 12.02
C ALA A 88 -1.53 -4.70 10.72
N LEU A 89 -2.25 -4.73 9.59
CA LEU A 89 -1.62 -4.91 8.28
C LEU A 89 -0.68 -3.75 7.96
N PHE A 90 -1.08 -2.52 8.27
CA PHE A 90 -0.22 -1.36 8.07
C PHE A 90 1.09 -1.52 8.84
N ALA A 91 1.02 -1.91 10.10
CA ALA A 91 2.21 -2.09 10.92
C ALA A 91 3.13 -3.17 10.36
N ARG A 92 2.56 -4.28 9.89
CA ARG A 92 3.34 -5.36 9.31
C ARG A 92 3.97 -4.97 7.98
N PHE A 93 3.23 -4.27 7.14
CA PHE A 93 3.78 -3.80 5.87
C PHE A 93 4.90 -2.79 6.10
N HIS A 94 4.73 -1.90 7.05
CA HIS A 94 5.77 -0.94 7.39
C HIS A 94 7.05 -1.65 7.86
N GLU A 95 6.91 -2.67 8.70
CA GLU A 95 8.04 -3.50 9.09
C GLU A 95 8.71 -4.17 7.90
N LEU A 96 7.89 -4.71 7.00
CA LEU A 96 8.40 -5.42 5.82
C LEU A 96 9.32 -4.54 4.98
N VAL A 97 8.94 -3.29 4.77
CA VAL A 97 9.66 -2.41 3.84
C VAL A 97 10.75 -1.59 4.52
N THR A 98 10.76 -1.50 5.85
CA THR A 98 11.73 -0.65 6.57
C THR A 98 12.67 -1.43 7.49
N ALA A 99 12.30 -2.64 7.90
CA ALA A 99 13.08 -3.39 8.89
C ALA A 99 14.23 -4.16 8.26
N ASP A 100 15.13 -4.62 9.10
CA ASP A 100 16.21 -5.47 8.62
C ASP A 100 15.67 -6.83 8.16
N PRO A 101 16.48 -7.63 7.44
CA PRO A 101 15.99 -8.87 6.84
C PRO A 101 15.36 -9.87 7.83
N SER A 102 15.82 -9.90 9.07
CA SER A 102 15.27 -10.87 10.03
C SER A 102 13.83 -10.51 10.41
N LYS A 103 13.55 -9.23 10.64
CA LYS A 103 12.21 -8.77 10.94
C LYS A 103 11.31 -8.81 9.71
N ALA A 104 11.88 -8.50 8.55
CA ALA A 104 11.15 -8.55 7.31
C ALA A 104 10.65 -9.97 7.01
N ALA A 105 11.45 -10.99 7.32
CA ALA A 105 11.04 -12.38 7.11
C ALA A 105 9.81 -12.74 7.95
N THR A 106 9.78 -12.27 9.21
CA THR A 106 8.62 -12.50 10.08
C THR A 106 7.38 -11.80 9.54
N ALA A 107 7.53 -10.53 9.15
CA ALA A 107 6.43 -9.77 8.59
C ALA A 107 5.93 -10.39 7.28
N ALA A 108 6.84 -10.88 6.44
CA ALA A 108 6.49 -11.51 5.18
C ALA A 108 5.60 -12.72 5.39
N ALA A 109 5.87 -13.51 6.41
CA ALA A 109 5.08 -14.71 6.70
C ALA A 109 3.61 -14.36 7.01
N GLU A 110 3.36 -13.18 7.54
CA GLU A 110 2.01 -12.73 7.91
C GLU A 110 1.28 -12.01 6.78
N LEU A 111 2.01 -11.53 5.76
CA LEU A 111 1.46 -10.65 4.73
C LEU A 111 1.08 -11.34 3.42
N GLY A 112 1.45 -12.59 3.23
CA GLY A 112 1.11 -13.31 2.00
C GLY A 112 1.66 -12.62 0.75
N LYS A 113 0.78 -12.25 -0.18
CA LYS A 113 1.20 -11.65 -1.46
C LYS A 113 1.95 -10.33 -1.29
N LEU A 114 1.66 -9.59 -0.23
CA LEU A 114 2.35 -8.33 0.02
C LEU A 114 3.84 -8.53 0.30
N ALA A 115 4.26 -9.75 0.58
CA ALA A 115 5.68 -10.08 0.79
C ALA A 115 6.55 -9.77 -0.43
N VAL A 116 5.95 -9.55 -1.61
CA VAL A 116 6.70 -9.18 -2.81
C VAL A 116 7.50 -7.89 -2.61
N PHE A 117 7.12 -7.07 -1.64
CA PHE A 117 7.83 -5.82 -1.36
C PHE A 117 8.98 -5.98 -0.36
N ALA A 118 9.29 -7.20 0.06
CA ALA A 118 10.32 -7.43 1.09
C ALA A 118 11.69 -6.87 0.72
N GLY A 119 12.03 -6.86 -0.56
CA GLY A 119 13.35 -6.42 -0.99
C GLY A 119 13.54 -4.90 -1.06
N VAL A 120 12.48 -4.11 -0.90
CA VAL A 120 12.61 -2.66 -1.11
C VAL A 120 13.38 -1.97 0.03
N HIS A 121 13.53 -2.63 1.19
CA HIS A 121 14.24 -2.02 2.31
C HIS A 121 15.69 -1.66 1.96
N GLU A 122 16.26 -2.30 0.93
CA GLU A 122 17.61 -2.01 0.47
C GLU A 122 17.68 -0.72 -0.33
N PHE A 123 16.55 -0.14 -0.70
CA PHE A 123 16.50 1.03 -1.59
C PHE A 123 15.59 2.09 -0.96
N PRO A 124 16.17 3.05 -0.22
CA PRO A 124 15.35 4.04 0.51
C PRO A 124 14.30 4.77 -0.31
N MET A 125 14.60 5.08 -1.58
CA MET A 125 13.61 5.72 -2.44
C MET A 125 12.42 4.80 -2.71
N ARG A 126 12.69 3.51 -2.89
CA ARG A 126 11.60 2.55 -3.14
C ARG A 126 10.76 2.29 -1.91
N VAL A 127 11.36 2.40 -0.72
CA VAL A 127 10.60 2.32 0.53
C VAL A 127 9.54 3.41 0.55
N LYS A 128 9.90 4.62 0.16
CA LYS A 128 8.95 5.73 0.11
C LYS A 128 7.87 5.49 -0.94
N CYS A 129 8.25 4.98 -2.10
CA CYS A 129 7.27 4.65 -3.14
C CYS A 129 6.31 3.56 -2.68
N ALA A 130 6.83 2.51 -2.05
CA ALA A 130 5.99 1.39 -1.61
C ALA A 130 5.06 1.79 -0.47
N SER A 131 5.45 2.72 0.37
CA SER A 131 4.66 3.08 1.55
C SER A 131 3.72 4.26 1.36
N LEU A 132 3.82 4.99 0.26
CA LEU A 132 2.99 6.19 0.05
C LEU A 132 1.49 5.91 0.18
N ALA A 133 0.98 4.91 -0.54
CA ALA A 133 -0.44 4.59 -0.50
C ALA A 133 -0.87 4.15 0.90
N TRP A 134 0.00 3.43 1.59
CA TRP A 134 -0.30 2.95 2.95
C TRP A 134 -0.40 4.10 3.94
N HIS A 135 0.53 5.06 3.89
CA HIS A 135 0.45 6.25 4.74
C HIS A 135 -0.78 7.09 4.40
N THR A 136 -1.11 7.19 3.11
CA THR A 136 -2.29 7.92 2.67
C THR A 136 -3.56 7.25 3.18
N MET A 137 -3.62 5.93 3.10
CA MET A 137 -4.73 5.14 3.63
C MET A 137 -4.88 5.37 5.14
N LYS A 138 -3.78 5.33 5.87
CA LYS A 138 -3.82 5.55 7.31
C LYS A 138 -4.33 6.95 7.65
N ALA A 139 -3.90 7.96 6.91
CA ALA A 139 -4.39 9.32 7.11
C ALA A 139 -5.90 9.38 6.89
N ALA A 140 -6.39 8.76 5.82
CA ALA A 140 -7.83 8.71 5.55
C ALA A 140 -8.57 7.99 6.66
N LEU A 141 -8.04 6.86 7.13
CA LEU A 141 -8.67 6.07 8.17
C LEU A 141 -8.80 6.86 9.48
N GLU A 142 -7.83 7.72 9.76
CA GLU A 142 -7.82 8.56 10.96
C GLU A 142 -8.58 9.87 10.78
N GLY A 143 -9.19 10.09 9.64
CA GLY A 143 -9.96 11.30 9.37
C GLY A 143 -9.15 12.48 8.85
N GLY A 144 -7.85 12.27 8.55
CA GLY A 144 -7.03 13.29 7.92
C GLY A 144 -7.25 13.33 6.41
N ASP A 145 -6.66 14.31 5.75
CA ASP A 145 -6.84 14.47 4.31
C ASP A 145 -5.53 14.50 3.52
N LYS A 146 -4.39 14.47 4.20
CA LYS A 146 -3.09 14.53 3.53
C LYS A 146 -2.05 13.64 4.20
N ALA A 147 -1.13 13.13 3.38
CA ALA A 147 0.03 12.38 3.84
C ALA A 147 1.23 12.69 2.95
N SER A 148 2.43 12.49 3.49
CA SER A 148 3.66 12.67 2.75
C SER A 148 4.68 11.64 3.21
N THR A 149 5.55 11.22 2.28
CA THR A 149 6.63 10.27 2.59
C THR A 149 8.01 10.93 2.44
N GLU A 150 8.08 12.24 2.50
CA GLU A 150 9.39 12.87 2.44
C GLU A 150 10.20 12.65 3.71
#